data_74902bef4db41b82638ebd4408e75527
#
_entry.id   74902bef4db41b82638ebd4408e75527
#
_cell.length_a   1.000
_cell.length_b   1.000
_cell.length_c   1.000
_cell.angle_alpha   90.00
_cell.angle_beta   90.00
_cell.angle_gamma   90.00
#
_symmetry.space_group_name_H-M   'P 1'
#
loop_
_entity.id
_entity.type
_entity.pdbx_description
1 polymer ?
#
loop_
_entity_poly.entity_id
_entity_poly.type
_entity_poly.pdbx_seq_one_letter_code
_entity_poly.pdbx_strand_id
1 'polypeptide(L)'
;MKIELENIGMLKKATVKIDGLTVIAGENDTGKSTVGKIIFSIIKAISRYEEEFQESREFKIQEILDRIFFFLRKNLDYISDEKKYREILDFLLTLEKININFDMFTMNEYFNDLRNKIKEAFKPENYDENLIDSLLKELESIIKSPEDKQKSIENALNKVFRSEFNSNILYHNEFEGSIKLYENDLLLLDIEINKDNKVFLRNKVQPIE
;
A
#
# COMPACT_ATOMS: atom_id res chain seq x y z
N MET A 1 26.15 10.78 -3.20
CA MET A 1 25.36 9.58 -2.89
C MET A 1 26.21 8.34 -3.07
N LYS A 2 26.08 7.31 -2.23
CA LYS A 2 26.79 6.00 -2.34
C LYS A 2 25.77 4.88 -2.23
N ILE A 3 25.90 3.87 -3.08
CA ILE A 3 25.09 2.64 -3.02
C ILE A 3 25.98 1.43 -2.79
N GLU A 4 25.61 0.61 -1.84
CA GLU A 4 26.27 -0.68 -1.54
C GLU A 4 25.29 -1.80 -1.85
N LEU A 5 25.78 -2.81 -2.57
CA LEU A 5 25.00 -3.92 -3.09
C LEU A 5 25.67 -5.22 -2.67
N GLU A 6 24.88 -6.18 -2.21
CA GLU A 6 25.35 -7.52 -1.88
C GLU A 6 24.31 -8.55 -2.33
N ASN A 7 24.78 -9.55 -3.10
CA ASN A 7 23.98 -10.65 -3.64
C ASN A 7 22.77 -10.24 -4.46
N ILE A 8 22.90 -9.27 -5.38
CA ILE A 8 21.79 -8.77 -6.20
C ILE A 8 22.05 -8.99 -7.69
N GLY A 9 21.16 -9.68 -8.38
CA GLY A 9 21.19 -9.92 -9.83
C GLY A 9 22.50 -10.59 -10.26
N MET A 10 23.34 -9.87 -11.00
CA MET A 10 24.65 -10.35 -11.43
C MET A 10 25.81 -9.95 -10.50
N LEU A 11 25.49 -9.31 -9.36
CA LEU A 11 26.48 -8.73 -8.46
C LEU A 11 26.53 -9.49 -7.15
N LYS A 12 27.68 -10.10 -6.84
CA LYS A 12 27.94 -10.67 -5.53
C LYS A 12 28.20 -9.57 -4.49
N LYS A 13 29.01 -8.58 -4.85
CA LYS A 13 29.27 -7.39 -4.02
C LYS A 13 29.70 -6.23 -4.91
N ALA A 14 29.12 -5.05 -4.68
CA ALA A 14 29.51 -3.82 -5.36
C ALA A 14 29.29 -2.60 -4.48
N THR A 15 30.14 -1.62 -4.64
CA THR A 15 29.96 -0.26 -4.07
C THR A 15 30.10 0.73 -5.19
N VAL A 16 29.07 1.57 -5.40
CA VAL A 16 29.06 2.60 -6.43
C VAL A 16 28.88 3.95 -5.79
N LYS A 17 29.79 4.87 -6.08
CA LYS A 17 29.68 6.28 -5.70
C LYS A 17 29.05 7.03 -6.86
N ILE A 18 27.97 7.75 -6.60
CA ILE A 18 27.26 8.56 -7.56
C ILE A 18 27.50 10.02 -7.21
N ASP A 19 28.25 10.72 -8.10
CA ASP A 19 28.62 12.11 -7.89
C ASP A 19 28.64 12.79 -9.28
N GLY A 20 27.69 13.69 -9.52
CA GLY A 20 27.51 14.31 -10.83
C GLY A 20 27.32 13.26 -11.93
N LEU A 21 28.15 13.32 -12.97
CA LEU A 21 28.15 12.32 -14.05
C LEU A 21 28.96 11.09 -13.62
N THR A 22 28.29 9.95 -13.46
CA THR A 22 28.92 8.67 -13.16
C THR A 22 28.83 7.73 -14.34
N VAL A 23 29.97 7.23 -14.82
CA VAL A 23 30.07 6.28 -15.95
C VAL A 23 30.50 4.91 -15.40
N ILE A 24 29.73 3.86 -15.70
CA ILE A 24 30.03 2.49 -15.34
C ILE A 24 30.46 1.75 -16.61
N ALA A 25 31.72 1.35 -16.69
CA ALA A 25 32.29 0.62 -17.83
C ALA A 25 32.80 -0.76 -17.36
N GLY A 26 32.87 -1.72 -18.27
CA GLY A 26 33.36 -3.08 -18.01
C GLY A 26 32.92 -4.05 -19.10
N GLU A 27 33.40 -5.29 -19.03
CA GLU A 27 33.03 -6.37 -19.94
C GLU A 27 31.54 -6.73 -19.86
N ASN A 28 31.03 -7.48 -20.83
CA ASN A 28 29.66 -7.97 -20.78
C ASN A 28 29.46 -8.90 -19.57
N ASP A 29 28.24 -8.96 -19.06
CA ASP A 29 27.84 -9.80 -17.93
C ASP A 29 28.52 -9.51 -16.58
N THR A 30 29.12 -8.32 -16.43
CA THR A 30 29.73 -7.87 -15.17
C THR A 30 28.77 -7.13 -14.23
N GLY A 31 27.48 -7.09 -14.55
CA GLY A 31 26.44 -6.48 -13.67
C GLY A 31 26.24 -4.97 -13.84
N LYS A 32 26.81 -4.33 -14.89
CA LYS A 32 26.58 -2.89 -15.16
C LYS A 32 25.11 -2.53 -15.24
N SER A 33 24.34 -3.28 -16.02
CA SER A 33 22.90 -3.09 -16.16
C SER A 33 22.13 -3.36 -14.85
N THR A 34 22.65 -4.24 -14.00
CA THR A 34 22.08 -4.53 -12.70
C THR A 34 22.11 -3.28 -11.80
N VAL A 35 23.23 -2.55 -11.77
CA VAL A 35 23.33 -1.29 -11.02
C VAL A 35 22.29 -0.28 -11.51
N GLY A 36 22.20 -0.08 -12.82
CA GLY A 36 21.22 0.84 -13.43
C GLY A 36 19.78 0.45 -13.10
N LYS A 37 19.44 -0.84 -13.18
CA LYS A 37 18.12 -1.37 -12.81
C LYS A 37 17.78 -1.13 -11.34
N ILE A 38 18.73 -1.34 -10.43
CA ILE A 38 18.51 -1.13 -9.00
C ILE A 38 18.20 0.34 -8.71
N ILE A 39 19.03 1.27 -9.23
CA ILE A 39 18.83 2.70 -9.01
C ILE A 39 17.47 3.14 -9.59
N PHE A 40 17.16 2.72 -10.82
CA PHE A 40 15.87 2.98 -11.45
C PHE A 40 14.71 2.44 -10.63
N SER A 41 14.82 1.20 -10.13
CA SER A 41 13.77 0.57 -9.32
C SER A 41 13.51 1.31 -8.02
N ILE A 42 14.56 1.78 -7.34
CA ILE A 42 14.42 2.55 -6.10
C ILE A 42 13.73 3.89 -6.38
N ILE A 43 14.21 4.64 -7.38
CA ILE A 43 13.63 5.95 -7.73
C ILE A 43 12.17 5.79 -8.14
N LYS A 44 11.87 4.81 -9.01
CA LYS A 44 10.50 4.53 -9.47
C LYS A 44 9.57 4.13 -8.32
N ALA A 45 10.05 3.31 -7.38
CA ALA A 45 9.26 2.90 -6.23
C ALA A 45 8.98 4.08 -5.28
N ILE A 46 10.00 4.90 -4.99
CA ILE A 46 9.84 6.08 -4.13
C ILE A 46 8.92 7.11 -4.76
N SER A 47 8.97 7.30 -6.09
CA SER A 47 8.07 8.24 -6.77
C SER A 47 6.62 7.77 -6.88
N ARG A 48 6.34 6.48 -6.64
CA ARG A 48 5.01 5.87 -6.81
C ARG A 48 4.38 5.34 -5.53
N TYR A 49 5.08 5.39 -4.39
CA TYR A 49 4.57 4.77 -3.16
C TYR A 49 3.24 5.38 -2.68
N GLU A 50 3.03 6.67 -2.91
CA GLU A 50 1.77 7.35 -2.55
C GLU A 50 0.60 6.83 -3.40
N GLU A 51 0.81 6.68 -4.72
CA GLU A 51 -0.21 6.11 -5.61
C GLU A 51 -0.56 4.68 -5.19
N GLU A 52 0.45 3.83 -4.95
CA GLU A 52 0.25 2.44 -4.51
C GLU A 52 -0.48 2.35 -3.15
N PHE A 53 -0.23 3.30 -2.25
CA PHE A 53 -0.95 3.37 -0.98
C PHE A 53 -2.42 3.70 -1.19
N GLN A 54 -2.72 4.72 -1.98
CA GLN A 54 -4.10 5.13 -2.27
C GLN A 54 -4.86 4.02 -2.98
N GLU A 55 -4.30 3.41 -4.04
CA GLU A 55 -4.91 2.28 -4.74
C GLU A 55 -5.24 1.11 -3.78
N SER A 56 -4.32 0.75 -2.88
CA SER A 56 -4.53 -0.32 -1.90
C SER A 56 -5.63 0.02 -0.89
N ARG A 57 -5.74 1.27 -0.47
CA ARG A 57 -6.74 1.76 0.46
C ARG A 57 -8.13 1.81 -0.18
N GLU A 58 -8.23 2.35 -1.38
CA GLU A 58 -9.45 2.39 -2.17
C GLU A 58 -10.01 0.99 -2.40
N PHE A 59 -9.16 0.04 -2.78
CA PHE A 59 -9.55 -1.36 -2.97
C PHE A 59 -10.16 -1.97 -1.71
N LYS A 60 -9.56 -1.75 -0.53
CA LYS A 60 -10.09 -2.27 0.74
C LYS A 60 -11.41 -1.61 1.13
N ILE A 61 -11.54 -0.29 0.90
CA ILE A 61 -12.79 0.42 1.13
C ILE A 61 -13.89 -0.15 0.24
N GLN A 62 -13.60 -0.33 -1.05
CA GLN A 62 -14.55 -0.90 -2.00
C GLN A 62 -14.99 -2.31 -1.60
N GLU A 63 -14.07 -3.18 -1.21
CA GLU A 63 -14.39 -4.53 -0.75
C GLU A 63 -15.40 -4.52 0.42
N ILE A 64 -15.20 -3.62 1.39
CA ILE A 64 -16.11 -3.53 2.54
C ILE A 64 -17.47 -2.93 2.12
N LEU A 65 -17.47 -1.91 1.28
CA LEU A 65 -18.70 -1.32 0.75
C LEU A 65 -19.52 -2.37 -0.01
N ASP A 66 -18.89 -3.18 -0.86
CA ASP A 66 -19.55 -4.28 -1.59
C ASP A 66 -20.18 -5.30 -0.64
N ARG A 67 -19.49 -5.65 0.47
CA ARG A 67 -20.04 -6.54 1.51
C ARG A 67 -21.27 -5.93 2.19
N ILE A 68 -21.24 -4.64 2.50
CA ILE A 68 -22.39 -3.90 3.06
C ILE A 68 -23.53 -3.85 2.06
N PHE A 69 -23.29 -3.50 0.80
CA PHE A 69 -24.28 -3.51 -0.27
C PHE A 69 -24.94 -4.89 -0.44
N PHE A 70 -24.12 -5.94 -0.47
CA PHE A 70 -24.63 -7.32 -0.60
C PHE A 70 -25.52 -7.71 0.57
N PHE A 71 -25.12 -7.35 1.81
CA PHE A 71 -25.92 -7.57 3.01
C PHE A 71 -27.26 -6.84 2.92
N LEU A 72 -27.24 -5.56 2.61
CA LEU A 72 -28.47 -4.75 2.49
C LEU A 72 -29.40 -5.31 1.42
N ARG A 73 -28.86 -5.67 0.26
CA ARG A 73 -29.62 -6.24 -0.85
C ARG A 73 -30.24 -7.60 -0.52
N LYS A 74 -29.52 -8.45 0.21
CA LYS A 74 -30.02 -9.76 0.62
C LYS A 74 -31.19 -9.65 1.60
N ASN A 75 -31.27 -8.56 2.35
CA ASN A 75 -32.28 -8.33 3.37
C ASN A 75 -33.36 -7.32 2.94
N LEU A 76 -33.55 -7.12 1.63
CA LEU A 76 -34.55 -6.18 1.08
C LEU A 76 -35.96 -6.44 1.59
N ASP A 77 -36.36 -7.72 1.75
CA ASP A 77 -37.70 -8.11 2.21
C ASP A 77 -37.99 -7.70 3.66
N TYR A 78 -36.96 -7.31 4.42
CA TYR A 78 -37.05 -6.90 5.81
C TYR A 78 -37.02 -5.39 6.01
N ILE A 79 -37.02 -4.63 4.91
CA ILE A 79 -37.02 -3.17 4.96
C ILE A 79 -38.41 -2.71 5.38
N SER A 80 -38.45 -1.92 6.44
CA SER A 80 -39.68 -1.29 6.93
C SER A 80 -39.96 0.07 6.29
N ASP A 81 -38.95 0.74 5.74
CA ASP A 81 -39.02 2.09 5.20
C ASP A 81 -38.15 2.22 3.93
N GLU A 82 -38.81 2.21 2.76
CA GLU A 82 -38.13 2.40 1.46
C GLU A 82 -37.38 3.72 1.32
N LYS A 83 -37.85 4.79 1.95
CA LYS A 83 -37.20 6.09 1.85
C LYS A 83 -35.85 6.05 2.56
N LYS A 84 -35.80 5.52 3.76
CA LYS A 84 -34.56 5.34 4.53
C LYS A 84 -33.57 4.43 3.81
N TYR A 85 -34.05 3.38 3.17
CA TYR A 85 -33.20 2.49 2.37
C TYR A 85 -32.52 3.25 1.23
N ARG A 86 -33.25 4.09 0.48
CA ARG A 86 -32.66 4.93 -0.58
C ARG A 86 -31.62 5.90 -0.02
N GLU A 87 -31.89 6.53 1.12
CA GLU A 87 -30.95 7.42 1.79
C GLU A 87 -29.65 6.68 2.18
N ILE A 88 -29.73 5.41 2.62
CA ILE A 88 -28.56 4.57 2.91
C ILE A 88 -27.77 4.28 1.63
N LEU A 89 -28.44 3.88 0.55
CA LEU A 89 -27.79 3.63 -0.74
C LEU A 89 -27.07 4.88 -1.27
N ASP A 90 -27.72 6.01 -1.24
CA ASP A 90 -27.13 7.29 -1.68
C ASP A 90 -25.92 7.66 -0.83
N PHE A 91 -25.98 7.40 0.48
CA PHE A 91 -24.86 7.62 1.38
C PHE A 91 -23.66 6.69 1.05
N LEU A 92 -23.90 5.39 0.84
CA LEU A 92 -22.84 4.44 0.47
C LEU A 92 -22.20 4.78 -0.87
N LEU A 93 -22.99 5.20 -1.87
CA LEU A 93 -22.49 5.71 -3.15
C LEU A 93 -21.68 7.00 -3.00
N THR A 94 -21.98 7.79 -1.98
CA THR A 94 -21.19 8.99 -1.64
C THR A 94 -19.86 8.61 -1.04
N LEU A 95 -19.83 7.60 -0.15
CA LEU A 95 -18.57 7.08 0.42
C LEU A 95 -17.63 6.52 -0.65
N GLU A 96 -18.15 5.86 -1.67
CA GLU A 96 -17.37 5.38 -2.81
C GLU A 96 -16.65 6.52 -3.57
N LYS A 97 -17.25 7.69 -3.62
CA LYS A 97 -16.73 8.87 -4.33
C LYS A 97 -15.87 9.80 -3.45
N ILE A 98 -15.81 9.55 -2.16
CA ILE A 98 -15.05 10.39 -1.22
C ILE A 98 -13.55 10.14 -1.42
N ASN A 99 -12.92 11.09 -2.07
CA ASN A 99 -11.47 11.26 -2.05
C ASN A 99 -11.04 11.65 -0.62
N ILE A 100 -10.19 10.88 -0.02
CA ILE A 100 -9.85 10.62 1.38
C ILE A 100 -9.37 11.83 2.23
N ASN A 101 -9.78 13.03 1.94
CA ASN A 101 -9.44 14.27 2.68
C ASN A 101 -10.53 14.75 3.65
N PHE A 102 -11.22 13.82 4.34
CA PHE A 102 -12.18 14.21 5.36
C PHE A 102 -11.54 14.46 6.72
N ASP A 103 -11.95 15.57 7.36
CA ASP A 103 -11.67 15.82 8.77
C ASP A 103 -12.24 14.69 9.65
N MET A 104 -11.43 14.22 10.62
CA MET A 104 -11.78 13.10 11.50
C MET A 104 -13.07 13.30 12.29
N PHE A 105 -13.42 14.55 12.61
CA PHE A 105 -14.63 14.86 13.36
C PHE A 105 -15.89 14.64 12.52
N THR A 106 -15.91 15.19 11.31
CA THR A 106 -16.98 15.01 10.33
C THR A 106 -17.22 13.54 10.00
N MET A 107 -16.16 12.75 9.94
CA MET A 107 -16.20 11.32 9.65
C MET A 107 -16.93 10.52 10.75
N ASN A 108 -16.67 10.81 12.02
CA ASN A 108 -17.36 10.15 13.15
C ASN A 108 -18.87 10.39 13.13
N GLU A 109 -19.28 11.60 12.85
CA GLU A 109 -20.72 11.95 12.71
C GLU A 109 -21.35 11.17 11.56
N TYR A 110 -20.66 11.07 10.40
CA TYR A 110 -21.13 10.31 9.25
C TYR A 110 -21.36 8.83 9.56
N PHE A 111 -20.41 8.16 10.22
CA PHE A 111 -20.57 6.75 10.56
C PHE A 111 -21.66 6.49 11.60
N ASN A 112 -21.83 7.39 12.54
CA ASN A 112 -22.93 7.29 13.52
C ASN A 112 -24.29 7.50 12.86
N ASP A 113 -24.40 8.46 11.95
CA ASP A 113 -25.61 8.69 11.17
C ASP A 113 -25.97 7.48 10.29
N LEU A 114 -24.97 6.89 9.61
CA LEU A 114 -25.15 5.67 8.84
C LEU A 114 -25.65 4.50 9.69
N ARG A 115 -25.04 4.27 10.86
CA ARG A 115 -25.49 3.24 11.79
C ARG A 115 -26.94 3.42 12.19
N ASN A 116 -27.32 4.64 12.54
CA ASN A 116 -28.68 4.96 12.93
C ASN A 116 -29.67 4.76 11.78
N LYS A 117 -29.36 5.23 10.58
CA LYS A 117 -30.17 5.04 9.39
C LYS A 117 -30.38 3.56 9.06
N ILE A 118 -29.33 2.75 9.14
CA ILE A 118 -29.43 1.31 8.91
C ILE A 118 -30.35 0.67 9.98
N LYS A 119 -30.14 0.97 11.26
CA LYS A 119 -30.98 0.44 12.37
C LYS A 119 -32.46 0.81 12.20
N GLU A 120 -32.74 2.04 11.78
CA GLU A 120 -34.11 2.52 11.58
C GLU A 120 -34.79 1.97 10.32
N ALA A 121 -34.02 1.58 9.31
CA ALA A 121 -34.56 1.04 8.06
C ALA A 121 -34.95 -0.45 8.18
N PHE A 122 -34.28 -1.20 9.04
CA PHE A 122 -34.51 -2.65 9.20
C PHE A 122 -35.31 -2.95 10.47
N LYS A 123 -36.11 -4.03 10.44
CA LYS A 123 -36.76 -4.57 11.63
C LYS A 123 -35.74 -5.27 12.53
N PRO A 124 -35.76 -5.07 13.86
CA PRO A 124 -34.76 -5.63 14.76
C PRO A 124 -34.66 -7.17 14.72
N GLU A 125 -35.75 -7.85 14.40
CA GLU A 125 -35.85 -9.30 14.39
C GLU A 125 -35.10 -9.99 13.24
N ASN A 126 -34.74 -9.22 12.21
CA ASN A 126 -34.25 -9.76 10.94
C ASN A 126 -32.90 -9.12 10.50
N TYR A 127 -32.22 -8.49 11.45
CA TYR A 127 -31.04 -7.70 11.18
C TYR A 127 -29.87 -8.15 12.05
N ASP A 128 -28.80 -8.63 11.42
CA ASP A 128 -27.56 -8.95 12.13
C ASP A 128 -26.78 -7.66 12.41
N GLU A 129 -27.12 -7.01 13.54
CA GLU A 129 -26.50 -5.79 14.01
C GLU A 129 -24.98 -5.97 14.20
N ASN A 130 -24.54 -7.14 14.69
CA ASN A 130 -23.13 -7.40 14.95
C ASN A 130 -22.31 -7.43 13.65
N LEU A 131 -22.85 -7.99 12.59
CA LEU A 131 -22.16 -8.03 11.29
C LEU A 131 -21.97 -6.62 10.72
N ILE A 132 -23.04 -5.83 10.68
CA ILE A 132 -22.98 -4.46 10.16
C ILE A 132 -22.07 -3.58 11.01
N ASP A 133 -22.17 -3.65 12.32
CA ASP A 133 -21.29 -2.91 13.22
C ASP A 133 -19.81 -3.31 13.02
N SER A 134 -19.53 -4.59 12.78
CA SER A 134 -18.17 -5.04 12.50
C SER A 134 -17.64 -4.48 11.17
N LEU A 135 -18.45 -4.48 10.11
CA LEU A 135 -18.09 -3.94 8.79
C LEU A 135 -17.87 -2.42 8.85
N LEU A 136 -18.75 -1.70 9.55
CA LEU A 136 -18.60 -0.26 9.71
C LEU A 136 -17.37 0.11 10.55
N LYS A 137 -17.04 -0.65 11.60
CA LYS A 137 -15.80 -0.46 12.37
C LYS A 137 -14.55 -0.76 11.54
N GLU A 138 -14.59 -1.80 10.71
CA GLU A 138 -13.51 -2.13 9.80
C GLU A 138 -13.29 -1.00 8.79
N LEU A 139 -14.35 -0.50 8.15
CA LEU A 139 -14.31 0.63 7.23
C LEU A 139 -13.75 1.89 7.90
N GLU A 140 -14.26 2.22 9.10
CA GLU A 140 -13.81 3.35 9.90
C GLU A 140 -12.32 3.25 10.25
N SER A 141 -11.84 2.05 10.60
CA SER A 141 -10.43 1.81 10.93
C SER A 141 -9.52 2.02 9.72
N ILE A 142 -9.94 1.60 8.52
CA ILE A 142 -9.17 1.81 7.28
C ILE A 142 -9.11 3.30 6.92
N ILE A 143 -10.23 3.98 7.04
CA ILE A 143 -10.32 5.42 6.73
C ILE A 143 -9.48 6.24 7.71
N LYS A 144 -9.49 5.90 9.00
CA LYS A 144 -8.73 6.59 10.05
C LYS A 144 -7.26 6.14 10.16
N SER A 145 -6.89 5.03 9.51
CA SER A 145 -5.51 4.55 9.63
C SER A 145 -4.54 5.57 9.01
N PRO A 146 -3.53 5.99 9.76
CA PRO A 146 -2.49 6.83 9.19
C PRO A 146 -1.77 6.07 8.08
N GLU A 147 -1.29 6.80 7.10
CA GLU A 147 -0.42 6.23 6.08
C GLU A 147 0.82 5.61 6.73
N ASP A 148 0.99 4.30 6.60
CA ASP A 148 2.24 3.63 6.94
C ASP A 148 3.20 3.76 5.76
N LYS A 149 3.92 4.89 5.73
CA LYS A 149 4.88 5.22 4.66
C LYS A 149 5.89 4.10 4.43
N GLN A 150 6.38 3.48 5.49
CA GLN A 150 7.34 2.39 5.37
C GLN A 150 6.75 1.20 4.62
N LYS A 151 5.55 0.78 4.98
CA LYS A 151 4.85 -0.33 4.35
C LYS A 151 4.45 -0.02 2.91
N SER A 152 4.06 1.22 2.62
CA SER A 152 3.73 1.68 1.27
C SER A 152 4.96 1.67 0.37
N ILE A 153 6.11 2.13 0.87
CA ILE A 153 7.39 2.07 0.15
C ILE A 153 7.83 0.61 -0.06
N GLU A 154 7.71 -0.26 0.95
CA GLU A 154 8.01 -1.70 0.79
C GLU A 154 7.16 -2.36 -0.30
N ASN A 155 5.86 -2.06 -0.33
CA ASN A 155 4.95 -2.57 -1.35
C ASN A 155 5.34 -2.07 -2.75
N ALA A 156 5.62 -0.78 -2.89
CA ALA A 156 6.07 -0.19 -4.14
C ALA A 156 7.41 -0.79 -4.61
N LEU A 157 8.38 -0.95 -3.70
CA LEU A 157 9.66 -1.62 -3.98
C LEU A 157 9.44 -3.06 -4.45
N ASN A 158 8.62 -3.85 -3.75
CA ASN A 158 8.31 -5.23 -4.13
C ASN A 158 7.72 -5.31 -5.53
N LYS A 159 6.76 -4.43 -5.87
CA LYS A 159 6.11 -4.39 -7.18
C LYS A 159 7.11 -4.05 -8.29
N VAL A 160 7.91 -3.00 -8.08
CA VAL A 160 8.87 -2.55 -9.08
C VAL A 160 10.02 -3.54 -9.25
N PHE A 161 10.63 -4.02 -8.17
CA PHE A 161 11.73 -4.98 -8.27
C PHE A 161 11.31 -6.29 -8.92
N ARG A 162 10.12 -6.82 -8.59
CA ARG A 162 9.58 -8.01 -9.26
C ARG A 162 9.42 -7.81 -10.75
N SER A 163 8.92 -6.65 -11.18
CA SER A 163 8.76 -6.31 -12.59
C SER A 163 10.11 -6.20 -13.30
N GLU A 164 11.05 -5.45 -12.73
CA GLU A 164 12.33 -5.16 -13.38
C GLU A 164 13.28 -6.38 -13.40
N PHE A 165 13.21 -7.24 -12.41
CA PHE A 165 14.06 -8.44 -12.28
C PHE A 165 13.36 -9.75 -12.65
N ASN A 166 12.13 -9.69 -13.22
CA ASN A 166 11.33 -10.88 -13.53
C ASN A 166 11.20 -11.84 -12.32
N SER A 167 11.00 -11.27 -11.13
CA SER A 167 10.93 -12.00 -9.85
C SER A 167 12.21 -12.77 -9.47
N ASN A 168 13.36 -12.48 -10.09
CA ASN A 168 14.65 -13.08 -9.79
C ASN A 168 15.67 -11.99 -9.41
N ILE A 169 15.56 -11.50 -8.17
CA ILE A 169 16.33 -10.34 -7.68
C ILE A 169 17.69 -10.77 -7.16
N LEU A 170 17.76 -11.93 -6.49
CA LEU A 170 18.97 -12.41 -5.83
C LEU A 170 20.06 -12.87 -6.82
N TYR A 171 21.30 -12.78 -6.39
CA TYR A 171 22.43 -13.41 -7.07
C TYR A 171 22.26 -14.93 -7.05
N HIS A 172 22.77 -15.61 -8.07
CA HIS A 172 22.56 -17.04 -8.29
C HIS A 172 22.93 -17.87 -7.04
N ASN A 173 21.97 -18.70 -6.56
CA ASN A 173 22.07 -19.56 -5.38
C ASN A 173 22.26 -18.86 -4.02
N GLU A 174 22.07 -17.55 -3.94
CA GLU A 174 22.06 -16.85 -2.65
C GLU A 174 20.64 -16.80 -2.08
N PHE A 175 20.55 -16.78 -0.75
CA PHE A 175 19.27 -16.79 -0.02
C PHE A 175 18.88 -15.43 0.52
N GLU A 176 19.84 -14.50 0.53
CA GLU A 176 19.67 -13.14 1.04
C GLU A 176 20.49 -12.16 0.19
N GLY A 177 19.95 -10.97 0.01
CA GLY A 177 20.63 -9.85 -0.63
C GLY A 177 20.35 -8.55 0.09
N SER A 178 21.21 -7.56 -0.08
CA SER A 178 21.03 -6.25 0.53
C SER A 178 21.40 -5.11 -0.40
N ILE A 179 20.69 -4.00 -0.22
CA ILE A 179 20.94 -2.73 -0.91
C ILE A 179 20.92 -1.63 0.14
N LYS A 180 22.03 -0.88 0.26
CA LYS A 180 22.13 0.26 1.17
C LYS A 180 22.43 1.52 0.39
N LEU A 181 21.66 2.56 0.65
CA LEU A 181 21.82 3.87 0.04
C LEU A 181 22.26 4.88 1.10
N TYR A 182 23.31 5.63 0.79
CA TYR A 182 23.88 6.63 1.69
C TYR A 182 23.98 7.99 0.99
N GLU A 183 23.79 9.04 1.78
CA GLU A 183 24.12 10.40 1.40
C GLU A 183 24.93 11.05 2.53
N ASN A 184 26.11 11.59 2.19
CA ASN A 184 27.03 12.18 3.16
C ASN A 184 27.28 11.27 4.39
N ASP A 185 27.49 9.95 4.14
CA ASP A 185 27.66 8.88 5.12
C ASP A 185 26.43 8.60 6.01
N LEU A 186 25.32 9.30 5.80
CA LEU A 186 24.03 8.98 6.43
C LEU A 186 23.33 7.86 5.64
N LEU A 187 22.90 6.81 6.34
CA LEU A 187 22.11 5.72 5.74
C LEU A 187 20.68 6.19 5.51
N LEU A 188 20.32 6.38 4.24
CA LEU A 188 18.97 6.79 3.81
C LEU A 188 18.01 5.63 3.67
N LEU A 189 18.52 4.52 3.10
CA LEU A 189 17.68 3.36 2.77
C LEU A 189 18.48 2.07 3.04
N ASP A 190 17.87 1.14 3.75
CA ASP A 190 18.41 -0.21 3.99
C ASP A 190 17.36 -1.24 3.56
N ILE A 191 17.61 -1.86 2.41
CA ILE A 191 16.73 -2.85 1.78
C ILE A 191 17.34 -4.22 1.96
N GLU A 192 16.55 -5.16 2.43
CA GLU A 192 16.85 -6.58 2.48
C GLU A 192 15.96 -7.35 1.53
N ILE A 193 16.49 -8.35 0.87
CA ILE A 193 15.77 -9.24 -0.02
C ILE A 193 15.95 -10.66 0.46
N ASN A 194 14.85 -11.36 0.73
CA ASN A 194 14.87 -12.72 1.23
C ASN A 194 14.88 -13.77 0.09
N LYS A 195 15.00 -15.05 0.44
CA LYS A 195 14.97 -16.19 -0.48
C LYS A 195 13.75 -16.25 -1.42
N ASP A 196 12.63 -15.67 -1.02
CA ASP A 196 11.39 -15.61 -1.82
C ASP A 196 11.37 -14.39 -2.75
N ASN A 197 12.50 -13.70 -2.89
CA ASN A 197 12.65 -12.45 -3.63
C ASN A 197 11.68 -11.34 -3.14
N LYS A 198 11.36 -11.35 -1.84
CA LYS A 198 10.61 -10.28 -1.20
C LYS A 198 11.54 -9.23 -0.63
N VAL A 199 11.16 -7.98 -0.81
CA VAL A 199 11.88 -6.78 -0.38
C VAL A 199 11.33 -6.30 0.96
N PHE A 200 12.22 -5.98 1.90
CA PHE A 200 11.91 -5.43 3.23
C PHE A 200 12.77 -4.20 3.49
N LEU A 201 12.22 -3.25 4.24
CA LEU A 201 12.97 -2.10 4.75
C LEU A 201 13.39 -2.35 6.20
N ARG A 202 14.70 -2.35 6.47
CA ARG A 202 15.24 -2.53 7.84
C ARG A 202 15.15 -1.27 8.70
N ASN A 203 15.24 -0.09 8.10
CA ASN A 203 15.23 1.19 8.82
C ASN A 203 14.00 2.02 8.44
N LYS A 204 13.49 2.83 9.40
CA LYS A 204 12.49 3.85 9.08
C LYS A 204 13.12 4.82 8.07
N VAL A 205 12.47 4.98 6.93
CA VAL A 205 12.87 5.96 5.91
C VAL A 205 12.84 7.33 6.57
N GLN A 206 14.00 7.99 6.66
CA GLN A 206 14.03 9.39 7.05
C GLN A 206 13.50 10.23 5.88
N PRO A 207 12.74 11.30 6.14
CA PRO A 207 12.27 12.16 5.06
C PRO A 207 13.50 12.74 4.35
N ILE A 208 13.56 12.54 3.05
CA ILE A 208 14.49 13.25 2.16
C ILE A 208 13.88 14.65 2.03
N GLU A 209 14.49 15.64 2.69
CA GLU A 209 14.15 17.05 2.54
C GLU A 209 14.54 17.58 1.15
#